data_3920a08a6a51906e0dda1cedb64eb9e3
#
_entry.id   3920a08a6a51906e0dda1cedb64eb9e3
#
_cell.length_a   1.000
_cell.length_b   1.000
_cell.length_c   1.000
_cell.angle_alpha   90.00
_cell.angle_beta   90.00
_cell.angle_gamma   90.00
#
_symmetry.space_group_name_H-M   'P 1'
#
loop_
_entity.id
_entity.type
_entity.pdbx_description
1 polymer ?
#
loop_
_entity_poly.entity_id
_entity_poly.type
_entity_poly.pdbx_seq_one_letter_code
_entity_poly.pdbx_strand_id
1 'polypeptide(L)'
;MAVREASLALEAGKLHAIVGENGAGKSTLSSIAAGLVAPDAGHVEVLGEKLSPHTAREAIARGVGMVQQHFRLIDALTVLDNAMLGVEPTKSFGRVDVGAAKAKLAKVQAEIGSHLAPGALVGSLGVGDRQRLEIARVLFRDAKVLLLDEPTAVLSPQEAAALYATLRRLASSGRAIAVVTHKIDEVLDYADAVTVMRRGRVVSTRPVDRVAGSAEGGTAQSAMRDRDAQRKQLLHDAFHDSEDVGLVVARGADDSEKMLLEIEGLKSESNKLRGVRLHVRAREIVGMAGVEGNGQKELVDVLAGLTHASGGTVRVRAPIEVVHDDRHKRGLV
;
A
#
# COMPACT_ATOMS: atom_id res chain seq x y z
N MET A 1 -0.46 -8.93 -21.85
CA MET A 1 -0.94 -10.01 -20.96
C MET A 1 -0.30 -9.79 -19.61
N ALA A 2 -1.07 -9.46 -18.57
CA ALA A 2 -0.54 -9.06 -17.26
C ALA A 2 -0.19 -10.26 -16.36
N VAL A 3 -0.95 -11.35 -16.46
CA VAL A 3 -0.67 -12.64 -15.79
C VAL A 3 -0.68 -13.73 -16.85
N ARG A 4 0.34 -14.59 -16.84
CA ARG A 4 0.47 -15.67 -17.86
C ARG A 4 0.17 -17.04 -17.26
N GLU A 5 1.00 -17.48 -16.33
CA GLU A 5 0.86 -18.74 -15.61
C GLU A 5 1.15 -18.46 -14.14
N ALA A 6 0.09 -18.41 -13.33
CA ALA A 6 0.23 -18.13 -11.92
C ALA A 6 -0.70 -19.04 -11.12
N SER A 7 -0.14 -19.75 -10.17
CA SER A 7 -0.89 -20.47 -9.15
C SER A 7 -0.55 -19.89 -7.78
N LEU A 8 -1.58 -19.60 -7.00
CA LEU A 8 -1.45 -19.06 -5.65
C LEU A 8 -2.42 -19.79 -4.74
N ALA A 9 -1.94 -20.25 -3.60
CA ALA A 9 -2.77 -20.79 -2.54
C ALA A 9 -2.62 -19.93 -1.29
N LEU A 10 -3.75 -19.54 -0.71
CA LEU A 10 -3.80 -18.78 0.54
C LEU A 10 -4.36 -19.70 1.64
N GLU A 11 -3.66 -19.80 2.73
CA GLU A 11 -4.04 -20.65 3.85
C GLU A 11 -4.73 -19.83 4.95
N ALA A 12 -5.79 -20.38 5.52
CA ALA A 12 -6.44 -19.80 6.69
C ALA A 12 -5.45 -19.71 7.88
N GLY A 13 -5.50 -18.63 8.61
CA GLY A 13 -4.59 -18.40 9.73
C GLY A 13 -3.23 -17.80 9.34
N LYS A 14 -2.96 -17.61 8.06
CA LYS A 14 -1.66 -17.11 7.57
C LYS A 14 -1.78 -15.75 6.90
N LEU A 15 -0.69 -14.98 7.02
CA LEU A 15 -0.44 -13.77 6.25
C LEU A 15 0.55 -14.11 5.13
N HIS A 16 0.09 -14.05 3.90
CA HIS A 16 0.84 -14.35 2.70
C HIS A 16 1.22 -13.06 1.97
N ALA A 17 2.50 -12.85 1.70
CA ALA A 17 2.96 -11.71 0.91
C ALA A 17 3.05 -12.09 -0.57
N ILE A 18 2.66 -11.17 -1.46
CA ILE A 18 2.86 -11.27 -2.91
C ILE A 18 3.80 -10.13 -3.30
N VAL A 19 5.00 -10.47 -3.74
CA VAL A 19 6.06 -9.50 -4.08
C VAL A 19 6.48 -9.58 -5.53
N GLY A 20 7.12 -8.53 -6.03
CA GLY A 20 7.66 -8.44 -7.38
C GLY A 20 7.74 -7.01 -7.87
N GLU A 21 8.36 -6.78 -9.01
CA GLU A 21 8.48 -5.46 -9.63
C GLU A 21 7.12 -4.84 -9.99
N ASN A 22 7.14 -3.52 -10.25
CA ASN A 22 6.00 -2.84 -10.83
C ASN A 22 5.70 -3.43 -12.22
N GLY A 23 4.43 -3.76 -12.47
CA GLY A 23 4.03 -4.44 -13.71
C GLY A 23 4.20 -5.97 -13.70
N ALA A 24 4.69 -6.59 -12.63
CA ALA A 24 4.84 -8.05 -12.52
C ALA A 24 3.51 -8.83 -12.53
N GLY A 25 2.34 -8.14 -12.45
CA GLY A 25 1.02 -8.76 -12.49
C GLY A 25 0.37 -8.97 -11.12
N LYS A 26 0.96 -8.48 -10.03
CA LYS A 26 0.47 -8.67 -8.65
C LYS A 26 -0.95 -8.19 -8.44
N SER A 27 -1.23 -6.92 -8.75
CA SER A 27 -2.58 -6.32 -8.60
C SER A 27 -3.59 -6.97 -9.55
N THR A 28 -3.15 -7.44 -10.73
CA THR A 28 -4.00 -8.18 -11.65
C THR A 28 -4.38 -9.55 -11.07
N LEU A 29 -3.42 -10.28 -10.48
CA LEU A 29 -3.68 -11.55 -9.82
C LEU A 29 -4.66 -11.37 -8.65
N SER A 30 -4.47 -10.35 -7.82
CA SER A 30 -5.39 -10.01 -6.73
C SER A 30 -6.77 -9.62 -7.26
N SER A 31 -6.86 -8.88 -8.36
CA SER A 31 -8.14 -8.52 -9.01
C SER A 31 -8.87 -9.75 -9.57
N ILE A 32 -8.13 -10.73 -10.13
CA ILE A 32 -8.69 -12.01 -10.56
C ILE A 32 -9.22 -12.78 -9.34
N ALA A 33 -8.45 -12.89 -8.26
CA ALA A 33 -8.87 -13.56 -7.04
C ALA A 33 -10.10 -12.91 -6.39
N ALA A 34 -10.24 -11.59 -6.51
CA ALA A 34 -11.41 -10.82 -6.05
C ALA A 34 -12.62 -10.84 -7.00
N GLY A 35 -12.54 -11.54 -8.13
CA GLY A 35 -13.61 -11.59 -9.14
C GLY A 35 -13.83 -10.31 -9.93
N LEU A 36 -12.90 -9.33 -9.83
CA LEU A 36 -12.97 -8.05 -10.55
C LEU A 36 -12.55 -8.18 -12.02
N VAL A 37 -11.70 -9.13 -12.31
CA VAL A 37 -11.21 -9.46 -13.66
C VAL A 37 -11.39 -10.94 -13.88
N ALA A 38 -12.05 -11.34 -14.96
CA ALA A 38 -12.18 -12.75 -15.31
C ALA A 38 -10.85 -13.27 -15.90
N PRO A 39 -10.37 -14.46 -15.50
CA PRO A 39 -9.21 -15.06 -16.13
C PRO A 39 -9.56 -15.58 -17.54
N ASP A 40 -8.64 -15.44 -18.49
CA ASP A 40 -8.77 -16.01 -19.84
C ASP A 40 -8.73 -17.55 -19.81
N ALA A 41 -7.97 -18.11 -18.84
CA ALA A 41 -7.86 -19.54 -18.59
C ALA A 41 -7.61 -19.81 -17.11
N GLY A 42 -7.86 -21.04 -16.67
CA GLY A 42 -7.77 -21.40 -15.26
C GLY A 42 -9.05 -21.07 -14.49
N HIS A 43 -8.94 -21.03 -13.17
CA HIS A 43 -10.07 -20.73 -12.29
C HIS A 43 -9.60 -20.24 -10.92
N VAL A 44 -10.53 -19.69 -10.17
CA VAL A 44 -10.34 -19.33 -8.75
C VAL A 44 -11.25 -20.24 -7.93
N GLU A 45 -10.72 -20.77 -6.85
CA GLU A 45 -11.48 -21.50 -5.83
C GLU A 45 -11.44 -20.71 -4.51
N VAL A 46 -12.59 -20.64 -3.85
CA VAL A 46 -12.74 -20.02 -2.55
C VAL A 46 -13.33 -21.04 -1.59
N LEU A 47 -12.61 -21.37 -0.54
CA LEU A 47 -13.00 -22.38 0.46
C LEU A 47 -13.33 -23.75 -0.17
N GLY A 48 -12.57 -24.14 -1.20
CA GLY A 48 -12.75 -25.42 -1.92
C GLY A 48 -13.82 -25.42 -2.99
N GLU A 49 -14.48 -24.30 -3.23
CA GLU A 49 -15.51 -24.20 -4.29
C GLU A 49 -15.07 -23.24 -5.39
N LYS A 50 -15.28 -23.67 -6.65
CA LYS A 50 -14.96 -22.85 -7.81
C LYS A 50 -15.82 -21.59 -7.86
N LEU A 51 -15.19 -20.43 -8.06
CA LEU A 51 -15.88 -19.15 -8.24
C LEU A 51 -16.62 -19.14 -9.60
N SER A 52 -17.94 -19.35 -9.56
CA SER A 52 -18.78 -19.38 -10.74
C SER A 52 -20.19 -18.84 -10.44
N PRO A 53 -20.65 -17.81 -11.16
CA PRO A 53 -19.91 -17.05 -12.18
C PRO A 53 -18.72 -16.29 -11.59
N HIS A 54 -17.69 -16.03 -12.40
CA HIS A 54 -16.51 -15.29 -11.97
C HIS A 54 -16.82 -13.79 -11.93
N THR A 55 -17.35 -13.33 -10.82
CA THR A 55 -17.74 -11.92 -10.58
C THR A 55 -17.37 -11.48 -9.18
N ALA A 56 -17.16 -10.16 -9.01
CA ALA A 56 -16.90 -9.58 -7.70
C ALA A 56 -18.06 -9.84 -6.71
N ARG A 57 -19.30 -9.84 -7.19
CA ARG A 57 -20.49 -10.13 -6.37
C ARG A 57 -20.41 -11.54 -5.76
N GLU A 58 -20.07 -12.53 -6.59
CA GLU A 58 -19.93 -13.91 -6.15
C GLU A 58 -18.71 -14.08 -5.21
N ALA A 59 -17.58 -13.44 -5.53
CA ALA A 59 -16.41 -13.46 -4.67
C ALA A 59 -16.71 -12.89 -3.28
N ILE A 60 -17.40 -11.76 -3.22
CA ILE A 60 -17.86 -11.16 -1.94
C ILE A 60 -18.81 -12.09 -1.20
N ALA A 61 -19.78 -12.69 -1.89
CA ALA A 61 -20.73 -13.63 -1.28
C ALA A 61 -20.03 -14.86 -0.67
N ARG A 62 -18.89 -15.28 -1.25
CA ARG A 62 -18.03 -16.36 -0.72
C ARG A 62 -17.03 -15.90 0.33
N GLY A 63 -17.06 -14.62 0.70
CA GLY A 63 -16.21 -14.05 1.75
C GLY A 63 -14.84 -13.60 1.27
N VAL A 64 -14.66 -13.27 -0.01
CA VAL A 64 -13.46 -12.58 -0.49
C VAL A 64 -13.66 -11.08 -0.38
N GLY A 65 -12.74 -10.40 0.27
CA GLY A 65 -12.71 -8.95 0.36
C GLY A 65 -11.38 -8.38 -0.13
N MET A 66 -11.44 -7.26 -0.86
CA MET A 66 -10.25 -6.59 -1.39
C MET A 66 -10.19 -5.14 -0.93
N VAL A 67 -9.04 -4.76 -0.40
CA VAL A 67 -8.62 -3.38 -0.13
C VAL A 67 -7.66 -2.97 -1.24
N GLN A 68 -8.03 -1.96 -2.01
CA GLN A 68 -7.24 -1.49 -3.14
C GLN A 68 -6.22 -0.43 -2.70
N GLN A 69 -5.19 -0.21 -3.51
CA GLN A 69 -4.13 0.78 -3.29
C GLN A 69 -4.69 2.20 -3.08
N HIS A 70 -5.73 2.58 -3.84
CA HIS A 70 -6.43 3.84 -3.65
C HIS A 70 -7.74 3.61 -2.91
N PHE A 71 -7.99 4.42 -1.90
CA PHE A 71 -9.22 4.33 -1.11
C PHE A 71 -10.47 4.43 -1.97
N ARG A 72 -11.39 3.52 -1.76
CA ARG A 72 -12.72 3.49 -2.41
C ARG A 72 -13.80 4.00 -1.47
N LEU A 73 -13.44 4.92 -0.60
CA LEU A 73 -14.33 5.57 0.35
C LEU A 73 -14.99 6.80 -0.29
N ILE A 74 -16.19 7.10 0.15
CA ILE A 74 -16.95 8.28 -0.28
C ILE A 74 -16.81 9.34 0.81
N ASP A 75 -16.09 10.39 0.54
CA ASP A 75 -15.74 11.45 1.49
C ASP A 75 -16.96 12.17 2.09
N ALA A 76 -18.03 12.30 1.32
CA ALA A 76 -19.29 12.95 1.74
C ALA A 76 -20.17 12.06 2.64
N LEU A 77 -19.88 10.78 2.77
CA LEU A 77 -20.61 9.84 3.61
C LEU A 77 -19.95 9.68 4.97
N THR A 78 -20.75 9.22 5.93
CA THR A 78 -20.23 8.89 7.28
C THR A 78 -19.43 7.58 7.28
N VAL A 79 -18.71 7.34 8.36
CA VAL A 79 -18.03 6.06 8.62
C VAL A 79 -19.00 4.89 8.55
N LEU A 80 -20.19 5.02 9.18
CA LEU A 80 -21.20 3.97 9.16
C LEU A 80 -21.75 3.72 7.76
N ASP A 81 -22.07 4.78 7.02
CA ASP A 81 -22.61 4.66 5.66
C ASP A 81 -21.60 4.00 4.72
N ASN A 82 -20.32 4.39 4.81
CA ASN A 82 -19.26 3.74 4.03
C ASN A 82 -19.08 2.25 4.39
N ALA A 83 -19.17 1.91 5.68
CA ALA A 83 -19.00 0.53 6.13
C ALA A 83 -20.12 -0.38 5.63
N MET A 84 -21.38 0.08 5.69
CA MET A 84 -22.55 -0.74 5.34
C MET A 84 -22.98 -0.65 3.87
N LEU A 85 -22.38 0.25 3.07
CA LEU A 85 -22.78 0.53 1.69
C LEU A 85 -22.88 -0.76 0.85
N GLY A 86 -24.10 -1.05 0.33
CA GLY A 86 -24.41 -2.23 -0.49
C GLY A 86 -24.59 -3.54 0.29
N VAL A 87 -24.60 -3.48 1.63
CA VAL A 87 -24.91 -4.61 2.53
C VAL A 87 -25.65 -4.10 3.77
N GLU A 88 -26.50 -3.11 3.57
CA GLU A 88 -27.25 -2.47 4.64
C GLU A 88 -28.14 -3.48 5.37
N PRO A 89 -28.01 -3.65 6.70
CA PRO A 89 -28.98 -4.43 7.46
C PRO A 89 -30.38 -3.82 7.33
N THR A 90 -31.38 -4.63 7.03
CA THR A 90 -32.76 -4.15 6.82
C THR A 90 -33.72 -4.74 7.81
N LYS A 91 -34.69 -3.91 8.25
CA LYS A 91 -35.90 -4.31 8.97
C LYS A 91 -37.02 -4.69 7.99
N SER A 92 -38.16 -5.06 8.54
CA SER A 92 -39.39 -5.24 7.76
C SER A 92 -39.64 -4.03 6.85
N PHE A 93 -40.16 -4.29 5.65
CA PHE A 93 -40.44 -3.29 4.61
C PHE A 93 -39.18 -2.62 4.02
N GLY A 94 -37.99 -3.25 4.08
CA GLY A 94 -36.76 -2.75 3.43
C GLY A 94 -36.14 -1.51 4.07
N ARG A 95 -36.58 -1.11 5.26
CA ARG A 95 -35.96 0.03 5.98
C ARG A 95 -34.60 -0.38 6.56
N VAL A 96 -33.60 0.46 6.41
CA VAL A 96 -32.27 0.24 6.98
C VAL A 96 -32.33 0.16 8.52
N ASP A 97 -31.74 -0.89 9.08
CA ASP A 97 -31.58 -1.04 10.52
C ASP A 97 -30.26 -0.42 10.99
N VAL A 98 -30.31 0.87 11.25
CA VAL A 98 -29.15 1.65 11.74
C VAL A 98 -28.61 1.10 13.07
N GLY A 99 -29.49 0.55 13.93
CA GLY A 99 -29.09 -0.06 15.21
C GLY A 99 -28.23 -1.30 14.99
N ALA A 100 -28.71 -2.22 14.15
CA ALA A 100 -27.96 -3.42 13.77
C ALA A 100 -26.63 -3.06 13.05
N ALA A 101 -26.66 -2.06 12.16
CA ALA A 101 -25.47 -1.58 11.48
C ALA A 101 -24.41 -1.03 12.45
N LYS A 102 -24.81 -0.20 13.41
CA LYS A 102 -23.91 0.32 14.45
C LYS A 102 -23.32 -0.79 15.32
N ALA A 103 -24.16 -1.76 15.73
CA ALA A 103 -23.70 -2.90 16.52
C ALA A 103 -22.70 -3.77 15.75
N LYS A 104 -22.92 -4.02 14.44
CA LYS A 104 -22.01 -4.75 13.58
C LYS A 104 -20.69 -3.99 13.40
N LEU A 105 -20.76 -2.69 13.13
CA LEU A 105 -19.57 -1.84 13.01
C LEU A 105 -18.75 -1.83 14.30
N ALA A 106 -19.38 -1.73 15.46
CA ALA A 106 -18.68 -1.75 16.75
C ALA A 106 -17.92 -3.07 16.97
N LYS A 107 -18.49 -4.22 16.59
CA LYS A 107 -17.81 -5.53 16.64
C LYS A 107 -16.59 -5.55 15.73
N VAL A 108 -16.74 -5.10 14.49
CA VAL A 108 -15.64 -5.04 13.52
C VAL A 108 -14.55 -4.09 14.01
N GLN A 109 -14.90 -2.93 14.53
CA GLN A 109 -13.93 -1.97 15.07
C GLN A 109 -13.16 -2.54 16.27
N ALA A 110 -13.83 -3.24 17.17
CA ALA A 110 -13.17 -3.92 18.29
C ALA A 110 -12.15 -4.97 17.78
N GLU A 111 -12.50 -5.71 16.73
CA GLU A 111 -11.62 -6.72 16.13
C GLU A 111 -10.35 -6.12 15.52
N ILE A 112 -10.44 -4.96 14.89
CA ILE A 112 -9.29 -4.28 14.27
C ILE A 112 -8.60 -3.27 15.20
N GLY A 113 -9.10 -3.07 16.41
CA GLY A 113 -8.57 -2.09 17.35
C GLY A 113 -8.77 -0.63 16.88
N SER A 114 -9.93 -0.35 16.27
CA SER A 114 -10.32 0.97 15.78
C SER A 114 -11.46 1.56 16.63
N HIS A 115 -11.55 2.88 16.69
CA HIS A 115 -12.56 3.61 17.46
C HIS A 115 -13.15 4.80 16.68
N LEU A 116 -13.38 4.61 15.36
CA LEU A 116 -13.95 5.65 14.53
C LEU A 116 -15.39 5.94 14.93
N ALA A 117 -15.75 7.21 15.11
CA ALA A 117 -17.10 7.61 15.40
C ALA A 117 -18.02 7.28 14.20
N PRO A 118 -19.11 6.51 14.36
CA PRO A 118 -19.96 6.09 13.23
C PRO A 118 -20.53 7.25 12.41
N GLY A 119 -20.74 8.41 13.02
CA GLY A 119 -21.27 9.63 12.38
C GLY A 119 -20.20 10.58 11.84
N ALA A 120 -18.92 10.30 12.01
CA ALA A 120 -17.87 11.15 11.46
C ALA A 120 -17.88 11.08 9.92
N LEU A 121 -17.68 12.22 9.26
CA LEU A 121 -17.52 12.28 7.82
C LEU A 121 -16.16 11.73 7.41
N VAL A 122 -16.14 10.88 6.40
CA VAL A 122 -14.89 10.25 5.91
C VAL A 122 -13.90 11.28 5.38
N GLY A 123 -14.40 12.37 4.79
CA GLY A 123 -13.56 13.48 4.32
C GLY A 123 -12.69 14.12 5.41
N SER A 124 -13.08 14.02 6.69
CA SER A 124 -12.32 14.56 7.83
C SER A 124 -11.31 13.59 8.43
N LEU A 125 -11.29 12.33 7.99
CA LEU A 125 -10.40 11.30 8.52
C LEU A 125 -8.97 11.44 7.99
N GLY A 126 -7.99 11.19 8.86
CA GLY A 126 -6.59 11.01 8.46
C GLY A 126 -6.40 9.72 7.65
N VAL A 127 -5.24 9.61 6.99
CA VAL A 127 -4.91 8.49 6.09
C VAL A 127 -4.97 7.14 6.81
N GLY A 128 -4.39 7.03 8.00
CA GLY A 128 -4.42 5.80 8.80
C GLY A 128 -5.84 5.37 9.20
N ASP A 129 -6.73 6.32 9.50
CA ASP A 129 -8.13 6.04 9.83
C ASP A 129 -8.95 5.64 8.60
N ARG A 130 -8.67 6.22 7.44
CA ARG A 130 -9.25 5.80 6.16
C ARG A 130 -8.84 4.36 5.83
N GLN A 131 -7.57 3.99 6.07
CA GLN A 131 -7.10 2.62 5.89
C GLN A 131 -7.83 1.63 6.81
N ARG A 132 -8.01 1.99 8.10
CA ARG A 132 -8.78 1.18 9.04
C ARG A 132 -10.24 1.03 8.60
N LEU A 133 -10.85 2.10 8.07
CA LEU A 133 -12.22 2.05 7.56
C LEU A 133 -12.36 1.16 6.32
N GLU A 134 -11.40 1.17 5.40
CA GLU A 134 -11.39 0.22 4.26
C GLU A 134 -11.39 -1.23 4.72
N ILE A 135 -10.56 -1.55 5.72
CA ILE A 135 -10.52 -2.89 6.30
C ILE A 135 -11.85 -3.19 7.02
N ALA A 136 -12.36 -2.23 7.81
CA ALA A 136 -13.66 -2.38 8.48
C ALA A 136 -14.79 -2.64 7.49
N ARG A 137 -14.82 -1.97 6.35
CA ARG A 137 -15.80 -2.16 5.28
C ARG A 137 -15.79 -3.59 4.72
N VAL A 138 -14.60 -4.13 4.50
CA VAL A 138 -14.43 -5.51 4.02
C VAL A 138 -14.90 -6.52 5.09
N LEU A 139 -14.51 -6.30 6.35
CA LEU A 139 -14.92 -7.16 7.47
C LEU A 139 -16.41 -7.03 7.80
N PHE A 140 -17.02 -5.88 7.57
CA PHE A 140 -18.45 -5.67 7.71
C PHE A 140 -19.26 -6.60 6.76
N ARG A 141 -18.64 -7.08 5.69
CA ARG A 141 -19.18 -8.08 4.75
C ARG A 141 -18.81 -9.52 5.12
N ASP A 142 -18.31 -9.73 6.34
CA ASP A 142 -17.91 -11.04 6.87
C ASP A 142 -16.82 -11.75 6.04
N ALA A 143 -15.86 -10.97 5.49
CA ALA A 143 -14.77 -11.49 4.68
C ALA A 143 -13.92 -12.50 5.46
N LYS A 144 -13.65 -13.65 4.84
CA LYS A 144 -12.78 -14.72 5.30
C LYS A 144 -11.40 -14.70 4.64
N VAL A 145 -11.35 -14.19 3.41
CA VAL A 145 -10.13 -13.96 2.65
C VAL A 145 -9.99 -12.46 2.42
N LEU A 146 -8.89 -11.86 2.87
CA LEU A 146 -8.57 -10.45 2.68
C LEU A 146 -7.41 -10.31 1.71
N LEU A 147 -7.62 -9.57 0.64
CA LEU A 147 -6.60 -9.20 -0.34
C LEU A 147 -6.31 -7.72 -0.17
N LEU A 148 -5.09 -7.35 0.16
CA LEU A 148 -4.68 -5.94 0.34
C LEU A 148 -3.61 -5.59 -0.69
N ASP A 149 -3.88 -4.56 -1.49
CA ASP A 149 -2.95 -4.09 -2.52
C ASP A 149 -2.21 -2.84 -2.04
N GLU A 150 -0.91 -2.97 -1.77
CA GLU A 150 0.01 -1.95 -1.25
C GLU A 150 -0.55 -1.15 -0.04
N PRO A 151 -1.04 -1.81 1.02
CA PRO A 151 -1.78 -1.14 2.08
C PRO A 151 -0.95 -0.18 2.93
N THR A 152 0.37 -0.21 2.82
CA THR A 152 1.31 0.63 3.58
C THR A 152 1.98 1.72 2.74
N ALA A 153 1.55 1.92 1.49
CA ALA A 153 2.22 2.84 0.56
C ALA A 153 2.25 4.29 1.06
N VAL A 154 1.21 4.72 1.78
CA VAL A 154 1.04 6.09 2.27
C VAL A 154 1.09 6.21 3.80
N LEU A 155 1.45 5.13 4.49
CA LEU A 155 1.51 5.08 5.96
C LEU A 155 2.92 5.38 6.48
N SER A 156 2.99 6.02 7.63
CA SER A 156 4.24 6.10 8.41
C SER A 156 4.68 4.71 8.89
N PRO A 157 5.96 4.51 9.26
CA PRO A 157 6.43 3.22 9.78
C PRO A 157 5.64 2.73 11.00
N GLN A 158 5.23 3.62 11.89
CA GLN A 158 4.43 3.30 13.07
C GLN A 158 3.02 2.84 12.70
N GLU A 159 2.39 3.51 11.74
CA GLU A 159 1.06 3.13 11.24
C GLU A 159 1.12 1.81 10.48
N ALA A 160 2.17 1.57 9.69
CA ALA A 160 2.40 0.30 9.00
C ALA A 160 2.54 -0.86 10.00
N ALA A 161 3.35 -0.69 11.05
CA ALA A 161 3.48 -1.69 12.11
C ALA A 161 2.14 -1.98 12.81
N ALA A 162 1.36 -0.94 13.12
CA ALA A 162 0.02 -1.08 13.72
C ALA A 162 -0.96 -1.81 12.77
N LEU A 163 -0.88 -1.53 11.47
CA LEU A 163 -1.66 -2.24 10.44
C LEU A 163 -1.29 -3.73 10.42
N TYR A 164 -0.01 -4.06 10.32
CA TYR A 164 0.44 -5.46 10.31
C TYR A 164 0.07 -6.20 11.60
N ALA A 165 0.16 -5.57 12.76
CA ALA A 165 -0.31 -6.15 14.01
C ALA A 165 -1.82 -6.47 13.95
N THR A 166 -2.61 -5.63 13.32
CA THR A 166 -4.04 -5.88 13.07
C THR A 166 -4.26 -7.05 12.11
N LEU A 167 -3.55 -7.07 10.97
CA LEU A 167 -3.62 -8.16 10.00
C LEU A 167 -3.22 -9.51 10.63
N ARG A 168 -2.21 -9.52 11.48
CA ARG A 168 -1.79 -10.72 12.23
C ARG A 168 -2.89 -11.22 13.16
N ARG A 169 -3.59 -10.35 13.90
CA ARG A 169 -4.73 -10.74 14.73
C ARG A 169 -5.86 -11.31 13.89
N LEU A 170 -6.17 -10.70 12.75
CA LEU A 170 -7.17 -11.19 11.83
C LEU A 170 -6.79 -12.56 11.25
N ALA A 171 -5.53 -12.79 10.89
CA ALA A 171 -5.05 -14.11 10.49
C ALA A 171 -5.22 -15.12 11.62
N SER A 172 -4.76 -14.79 12.84
CA SER A 172 -4.89 -15.67 14.01
C SER A 172 -6.33 -16.04 14.35
N SER A 173 -7.32 -15.23 13.93
CA SER A 173 -8.75 -15.56 14.04
C SER A 173 -9.28 -16.48 12.93
N GLY A 174 -8.39 -17.05 12.10
CA GLY A 174 -8.72 -18.05 11.07
C GLY A 174 -8.95 -17.47 9.68
N ARG A 175 -8.67 -16.18 9.43
CA ARG A 175 -8.76 -15.60 8.09
C ARG A 175 -7.50 -15.86 7.27
N ALA A 176 -7.65 -16.00 5.96
CA ALA A 176 -6.53 -15.98 5.02
C ALA A 176 -6.28 -14.53 4.57
N ILE A 177 -5.03 -14.07 4.68
CA ILE A 177 -4.68 -12.69 4.34
C ILE A 177 -3.57 -12.68 3.30
N ALA A 178 -3.79 -12.00 2.18
CA ALA A 178 -2.77 -11.73 1.19
C ALA A 178 -2.45 -10.23 1.14
N VAL A 179 -1.18 -9.89 1.18
CA VAL A 179 -0.68 -8.52 1.06
C VAL A 179 0.23 -8.42 -0.15
N VAL A 180 -0.16 -7.60 -1.11
CA VAL A 180 0.72 -7.21 -2.22
C VAL A 180 1.61 -6.07 -1.72
N THR A 181 2.91 -6.23 -1.84
CA THR A 181 3.89 -5.20 -1.46
C THR A 181 5.17 -5.33 -2.27
N HIS A 182 5.92 -4.25 -2.39
CA HIS A 182 7.29 -4.25 -2.90
C HIS A 182 8.34 -4.06 -1.78
N LYS A 183 7.88 -3.93 -0.52
CA LYS A 183 8.73 -3.69 0.65
C LYS A 183 9.15 -5.02 1.28
N ILE A 184 10.33 -5.50 0.93
CA ILE A 184 10.85 -6.81 1.38
C ILE A 184 10.98 -6.89 2.90
N ASP A 185 11.33 -5.79 3.57
CA ASP A 185 11.46 -5.78 5.03
C ASP A 185 10.12 -6.05 5.73
N GLU A 186 9.00 -5.51 5.19
CA GLU A 186 7.65 -5.82 5.70
C GLU A 186 7.31 -7.32 5.55
N VAL A 187 7.74 -7.95 4.44
CA VAL A 187 7.54 -9.39 4.23
C VAL A 187 8.28 -10.20 5.28
N LEU A 188 9.56 -9.89 5.50
CA LEU A 188 10.40 -10.62 6.47
C LEU A 188 9.94 -10.43 7.90
N ASP A 189 9.35 -9.26 8.23
CA ASP A 189 8.86 -8.97 9.58
C ASP A 189 7.50 -9.61 9.88
N TYR A 190 6.61 -9.68 8.89
CA TYR A 190 5.21 -9.94 9.17
C TYR A 190 4.59 -11.14 8.44
N ALA A 191 5.11 -11.56 7.27
CA ALA A 191 4.51 -12.63 6.51
C ALA A 191 4.86 -14.04 7.05
N ASP A 192 3.98 -15.00 6.81
CA ASP A 192 4.21 -16.42 7.05
C ASP A 192 4.70 -17.16 5.80
N ALA A 193 4.32 -16.64 4.64
CA ALA A 193 4.73 -17.13 3.33
C ALA A 193 4.84 -16.00 2.32
N VAL A 194 5.63 -16.19 1.30
CA VAL A 194 5.82 -15.22 0.23
C VAL A 194 5.77 -15.89 -1.13
N THR A 195 5.03 -15.26 -2.06
CA THR A 195 5.03 -15.59 -3.49
C THR A 195 5.70 -14.47 -4.24
N VAL A 196 6.72 -14.78 -5.01
CA VAL A 196 7.41 -13.83 -5.88
C VAL A 196 6.85 -13.92 -7.29
N MET A 197 6.43 -12.78 -7.82
CA MET A 197 5.94 -12.65 -9.20
C MET A 197 6.92 -11.83 -10.05
N ARG A 198 7.12 -12.27 -11.28
CA ARG A 198 7.92 -11.58 -12.28
C ARG A 198 7.34 -11.78 -13.67
N ARG A 199 7.16 -10.70 -14.44
CA ARG A 199 6.65 -10.71 -15.83
C ARG A 199 5.36 -11.55 -16.02
N GLY A 200 4.45 -11.48 -15.06
CA GLY A 200 3.16 -12.18 -15.08
C GLY A 200 3.22 -13.65 -14.65
N ARG A 201 4.32 -14.14 -14.14
CA ARG A 201 4.50 -15.52 -13.66
C ARG A 201 4.87 -15.56 -12.19
N VAL A 202 4.49 -16.64 -11.52
CA VAL A 202 5.00 -16.97 -10.19
C VAL A 202 6.38 -17.61 -10.38
N VAL A 203 7.41 -17.00 -9.79
CA VAL A 203 8.81 -17.47 -9.84
C VAL A 203 9.09 -18.42 -8.69
N SER A 204 8.63 -18.07 -7.48
CA SER A 204 8.80 -18.90 -6.30
C SER A 204 7.67 -18.65 -5.30
N THR A 205 7.34 -19.68 -4.52
CA THR A 205 6.49 -19.57 -3.33
C THR A 205 7.16 -20.35 -2.21
N ARG A 206 7.35 -19.70 -1.07
CA ARG A 206 8.06 -20.31 0.06
C ARG A 206 7.58 -19.76 1.41
N PRO A 207 7.75 -20.51 2.51
CA PRO A 207 7.57 -19.96 3.84
C PRO A 207 8.59 -18.84 4.11
N VAL A 208 8.24 -17.93 5.01
CA VAL A 208 9.14 -16.93 5.57
C VAL A 208 9.51 -17.38 6.97
N ASP A 209 10.80 -17.66 7.16
CA ASP A 209 11.32 -17.95 8.49
C ASP A 209 11.44 -16.62 9.23
N ARG A 210 10.37 -16.28 9.95
CA ARG A 210 10.43 -15.14 10.85
C ARG A 210 11.44 -15.45 11.93
N VAL A 211 12.47 -14.65 12.02
CA VAL A 211 13.38 -14.70 13.14
C VAL A 211 12.57 -14.28 14.37
N ALA A 212 11.88 -15.26 14.97
CA ALA A 212 11.23 -15.08 16.25
C ALA A 212 12.32 -14.64 17.22
N GLY A 213 12.15 -13.49 17.85
CA GLY A 213 13.03 -13.09 18.92
C GLY A 213 13.16 -14.25 19.90
N SER A 214 14.38 -14.79 20.01
CA SER A 214 14.77 -15.83 20.98
C SER A 214 13.88 -17.08 21.05
N ALA A 215 13.98 -17.99 20.06
CA ALA A 215 13.77 -19.40 20.30
C ALA A 215 15.15 -20.03 20.53
N GLU A 216 15.32 -20.56 21.72
CA GLU A 216 16.36 -21.46 22.24
C GLU A 216 17.60 -21.71 21.32
N GLY A 217 18.71 -21.00 21.58
CA GLY A 217 20.06 -21.40 21.15
C GLY A 217 20.71 -20.60 20.01
N GLY A 218 20.01 -19.72 19.30
CA GLY A 218 20.59 -18.89 18.24
C GLY A 218 21.11 -17.55 18.76
N THR A 219 22.31 -17.14 18.34
CA THR A 219 22.80 -15.78 18.64
C THR A 219 22.09 -14.74 17.77
N ALA A 220 21.93 -13.51 18.26
CA ALA A 220 21.36 -12.40 17.47
C ALA A 220 22.09 -12.22 16.12
N GLN A 221 23.36 -12.58 16.06
CA GLN A 221 24.16 -12.54 14.82
C GLN A 221 23.77 -13.63 13.80
N SER A 222 23.40 -14.85 14.23
CA SER A 222 22.91 -15.88 13.31
C SER A 222 21.58 -15.48 12.72
N ALA A 223 20.68 -15.00 13.57
CA ALA A 223 19.37 -14.51 13.17
C ALA A 223 19.44 -13.38 12.13
N MET A 224 20.37 -12.46 12.30
CA MET A 224 20.59 -11.36 11.35
C MET A 224 21.16 -11.85 10.01
N ARG A 225 22.08 -12.84 10.03
CA ARG A 225 22.62 -13.47 8.81
C ARG A 225 21.54 -14.21 8.01
N ASP A 226 20.67 -14.96 8.69
CA ASP A 226 19.58 -15.70 8.06
C ASP A 226 18.56 -14.74 7.42
N ARG A 227 18.24 -13.63 8.09
CA ARG A 227 17.40 -12.56 7.55
C ARG A 227 18.03 -11.92 6.29
N ASP A 228 19.31 -11.61 6.33
CA ASP A 228 20.04 -11.04 5.19
C ASP A 228 20.09 -12.02 4.00
N ALA A 229 20.25 -13.31 4.26
CA ALA A 229 20.22 -14.35 3.24
C ALA A 229 18.83 -14.44 2.59
N GLN A 230 17.76 -14.48 3.38
CA GLN A 230 16.39 -14.46 2.87
C GLN A 230 16.09 -13.20 2.07
N ARG A 231 16.52 -12.03 2.56
CA ARG A 231 16.38 -10.75 1.85
C ARG A 231 17.07 -10.76 0.49
N LYS A 232 18.32 -11.20 0.43
CA LYS A 232 19.08 -11.32 -0.82
C LYS A 232 18.38 -12.26 -1.80
N GLN A 233 17.89 -13.39 -1.33
CA GLN A 233 17.19 -14.36 -2.16
C GLN A 233 15.87 -13.79 -2.71
N LEU A 234 15.09 -13.06 -1.90
CA LEU A 234 13.86 -12.43 -2.36
C LEU A 234 14.14 -11.34 -3.40
N LEU A 235 15.17 -10.54 -3.18
CA LEU A 235 15.62 -9.53 -4.14
C LEU A 235 16.07 -10.17 -5.46
N HIS A 236 16.86 -11.23 -5.37
CA HIS A 236 17.29 -11.99 -6.54
C HIS A 236 16.11 -12.53 -7.35
N ASP A 237 15.16 -13.21 -6.68
CA ASP A 237 13.98 -13.79 -7.35
C ASP A 237 13.09 -12.70 -7.99
N ALA A 238 12.96 -11.55 -7.33
CA ALA A 238 12.13 -10.44 -7.81
C ALA A 238 12.77 -9.68 -8.98
N PHE A 239 14.11 -9.51 -8.99
CA PHE A 239 14.83 -8.54 -9.84
C PHE A 239 15.94 -9.13 -10.73
N HIS A 240 16.15 -10.46 -10.75
CA HIS A 240 17.36 -11.08 -11.34
C HIS A 240 17.53 -10.97 -12.86
N ASP A 241 16.64 -10.37 -13.61
CA ASP A 241 16.85 -10.09 -15.04
C ASP A 241 17.10 -8.60 -15.35
N SER A 242 17.16 -7.75 -14.35
CA SER A 242 17.81 -6.47 -14.58
C SER A 242 19.29 -6.78 -14.79
N GLU A 243 19.75 -6.73 -16.05
CA GLU A 243 21.16 -6.57 -16.37
C GLU A 243 21.74 -5.65 -15.31
N ASP A 244 22.87 -6.03 -14.71
CA ASP A 244 23.61 -5.20 -13.78
C ASP A 244 23.55 -3.75 -14.28
N VAL A 245 22.60 -3.00 -13.79
CA VAL A 245 22.66 -1.55 -13.86
C VAL A 245 23.79 -1.27 -12.90
N GLY A 246 25.00 -1.37 -13.45
CA GLY A 246 26.21 -1.09 -12.73
C GLY A 246 25.92 0.18 -11.97
N LEU A 247 26.13 0.16 -10.67
CA LEU A 247 26.02 1.35 -9.83
C LEU A 247 26.69 2.48 -10.61
N VAL A 248 25.90 3.29 -11.29
CA VAL A 248 26.38 4.55 -11.81
C VAL A 248 26.66 5.33 -10.54
N VAL A 249 27.90 5.21 -10.09
CA VAL A 249 28.41 6.10 -9.03
C VAL A 249 28.22 7.49 -9.63
N ALA A 250 27.18 8.18 -9.16
CA ALA A 250 26.95 9.56 -9.52
C ALA A 250 28.26 10.28 -9.17
N ARG A 251 29.02 10.68 -10.19
CA ARG A 251 30.14 11.59 -9.96
C ARG A 251 29.53 12.79 -9.29
N GLY A 252 30.02 13.16 -8.11
CA GLY A 252 29.61 14.39 -7.46
C GLY A 252 29.71 15.53 -8.49
N ALA A 253 28.75 16.44 -8.47
CA ALA A 253 28.76 17.59 -9.35
C ALA A 253 30.11 18.29 -9.22
N ASP A 254 30.77 18.54 -10.35
CA ASP A 254 31.98 19.36 -10.38
C ASP A 254 31.55 20.80 -10.00
N ASP A 255 32.25 21.41 -9.04
CA ASP A 255 31.98 22.79 -8.61
C ASP A 255 32.09 23.81 -9.75
N SER A 256 32.72 23.43 -10.88
CA SER A 256 32.78 24.24 -12.11
C SER A 256 31.47 24.20 -12.92
N GLU A 257 30.49 23.30 -12.63
CA GLU A 257 29.28 23.18 -13.40
C GLU A 257 28.30 24.31 -13.12
N LYS A 258 27.57 24.75 -14.17
CA LYS A 258 26.64 25.88 -14.12
C LYS A 258 25.49 25.61 -13.15
N MET A 259 25.27 26.52 -12.20
CA MET A 259 24.10 26.53 -11.32
C MET A 259 22.82 26.73 -12.14
N LEU A 260 21.86 25.80 -12.04
CA LEU A 260 20.59 25.83 -12.77
C LEU A 260 19.42 26.24 -11.88
N LEU A 261 19.43 25.83 -10.61
CA LEU A 261 18.42 26.19 -9.61
C LEU A 261 19.11 26.59 -8.32
N GLU A 262 18.70 27.72 -7.76
CA GLU A 262 19.16 28.23 -6.47
C GLU A 262 17.96 28.66 -5.64
N ILE A 263 17.80 28.07 -4.48
CA ILE A 263 16.74 28.39 -3.52
C ILE A 263 17.39 28.85 -2.23
N GLU A 264 17.04 30.05 -1.79
CA GLU A 264 17.58 30.64 -0.57
C GLU A 264 16.45 31.05 0.39
N GLY A 265 16.42 30.41 1.57
CA GLY A 265 15.55 30.80 2.67
C GLY A 265 14.05 30.68 2.37
N LEU A 266 13.64 29.75 1.49
CA LEU A 266 12.26 29.60 1.03
C LEU A 266 11.30 29.28 2.16
N LYS A 267 10.20 30.03 2.26
CA LYS A 267 9.14 29.85 3.27
C LYS A 267 7.78 29.76 2.57
N SER A 268 6.83 29.04 3.18
CA SER A 268 5.45 28.96 2.73
C SER A 268 4.47 29.51 3.77
N GLU A 269 3.31 29.97 3.33
CA GLU A 269 2.24 30.47 4.21
C GLU A 269 1.74 29.38 5.18
N SER A 270 1.70 28.12 4.75
CA SER A 270 1.35 26.97 5.60
C SER A 270 2.41 26.64 6.65
N ASN A 271 3.55 27.36 6.68
CA ASN A 271 4.70 27.14 7.56
C ASN A 271 5.33 25.73 7.45
N LYS A 272 5.09 25.00 6.36
CA LYS A 272 5.75 23.73 6.08
C LYS A 272 7.14 23.90 5.51
N LEU A 273 7.35 24.97 4.70
CA LEU A 273 8.68 25.41 4.29
C LEU A 273 9.18 26.47 5.26
N ARG A 274 10.29 26.19 5.93
CA ARG A 274 10.84 27.03 7.02
C ARG A 274 12.26 27.50 6.75
N GLY A 275 12.48 28.13 5.60
CA GLY A 275 13.80 28.62 5.22
C GLY A 275 14.64 27.58 4.48
N VAL A 276 14.00 26.86 3.55
CA VAL A 276 14.65 25.84 2.73
C VAL A 276 15.74 26.45 1.86
N ARG A 277 16.90 25.79 1.80
CA ARG A 277 18.01 26.09 0.92
C ARG A 277 18.30 24.88 0.06
N LEU A 278 18.43 25.08 -1.24
CA LEU A 278 18.70 24.00 -2.19
C LEU A 278 19.41 24.57 -3.42
N HIS A 279 20.40 23.85 -3.89
CA HIS A 279 21.11 24.16 -5.14
C HIS A 279 21.09 22.94 -6.05
N VAL A 280 20.88 23.16 -7.34
CA VAL A 280 21.00 22.12 -8.37
C VAL A 280 21.86 22.63 -9.51
N ARG A 281 22.93 21.90 -9.82
CA ARG A 281 23.85 22.18 -10.91
C ARG A 281 23.49 21.40 -12.17
N ALA A 282 24.08 21.77 -13.28
CA ALA A 282 23.97 20.99 -14.51
C ALA A 282 24.49 19.56 -14.26
N ARG A 283 23.80 18.55 -14.83
CA ARG A 283 24.10 17.13 -14.67
C ARG A 283 24.05 16.57 -13.25
N GLU A 284 23.54 17.33 -12.31
CA GLU A 284 23.36 16.91 -10.91
C GLU A 284 21.95 16.33 -10.71
N ILE A 285 21.85 15.24 -9.94
CA ILE A 285 20.60 14.69 -9.43
C ILE A 285 20.58 14.92 -7.93
N VAL A 286 19.65 15.76 -7.47
CA VAL A 286 19.45 16.04 -6.04
C VAL A 286 18.27 15.24 -5.54
N GLY A 287 18.50 14.34 -4.60
CA GLY A 287 17.45 13.57 -3.90
C GLY A 287 16.97 14.31 -2.66
N MET A 288 15.64 14.41 -2.52
CA MET A 288 15.00 14.98 -1.33
C MET A 288 14.22 13.90 -0.59
N ALA A 289 14.66 13.55 0.61
CA ALA A 289 14.03 12.55 1.45
C ALA A 289 13.27 13.19 2.61
N GLY A 290 12.16 12.56 3.01
CA GLY A 290 11.36 12.98 4.16
C GLY A 290 10.05 12.21 4.25
N VAL A 291 9.40 12.24 5.41
CA VAL A 291 8.05 11.68 5.59
C VAL A 291 7.00 12.60 4.97
N GLU A 292 5.89 12.00 4.52
CA GLU A 292 4.78 12.74 3.93
C GLU A 292 4.29 13.86 4.86
N GLY A 293 3.99 15.01 4.27
CA GLY A 293 3.53 16.19 5.03
C GLY A 293 4.63 17.15 5.47
N ASN A 294 5.92 16.82 5.30
CA ASN A 294 7.06 17.67 5.71
C ASN A 294 7.42 18.78 4.70
N GLY A 295 6.57 19.04 3.71
CA GLY A 295 6.74 20.19 2.81
C GLY A 295 7.35 19.84 1.44
N GLN A 296 7.68 18.58 1.15
CA GLN A 296 8.23 18.18 -0.15
C GLN A 296 7.29 18.56 -1.30
N LYS A 297 5.99 18.20 -1.15
CA LYS A 297 4.97 18.55 -2.14
C LYS A 297 4.83 20.05 -2.32
N GLU A 298 4.86 20.80 -1.24
CA GLU A 298 4.75 22.25 -1.24
C GLU A 298 5.94 22.93 -1.92
N LEU A 299 7.15 22.38 -1.75
CA LEU A 299 8.32 22.82 -2.48
C LEU A 299 8.15 22.59 -3.99
N VAL A 300 7.67 21.42 -4.39
CA VAL A 300 7.37 21.11 -5.80
C VAL A 300 6.29 22.04 -6.35
N ASP A 301 5.22 22.30 -5.60
CA ASP A 301 4.12 23.18 -6.01
C ASP A 301 4.60 24.64 -6.17
N VAL A 302 5.53 25.12 -5.32
CA VAL A 302 6.18 26.43 -5.49
C VAL A 302 7.06 26.48 -6.74
N LEU A 303 7.85 25.44 -6.98
CA LEU A 303 8.72 25.35 -8.17
C LEU A 303 7.91 25.24 -9.47
N ALA A 304 6.75 24.58 -9.41
CA ALA A 304 5.81 24.50 -10.53
C ALA A 304 5.00 25.80 -10.75
N GLY A 305 5.15 26.79 -9.88
CA GLY A 305 4.35 28.03 -9.95
C GLY A 305 2.88 27.86 -9.55
N LEU A 306 2.50 26.74 -8.92
CA LEU A 306 1.14 26.45 -8.47
C LEU A 306 0.79 27.15 -7.15
N THR A 307 1.79 27.48 -6.34
CA THR A 307 1.64 28.21 -5.07
C THR A 307 2.73 29.27 -4.95
N HIS A 308 2.47 30.30 -4.12
CA HIS A 308 3.43 31.38 -3.89
C HIS A 308 4.25 31.11 -2.62
N ALA A 309 5.52 31.48 -2.66
CA ALA A 309 6.36 31.53 -1.48
C ALA A 309 6.00 32.74 -0.61
N SER A 310 5.94 32.57 0.71
CA SER A 310 5.75 33.69 1.65
C SER A 310 7.07 34.42 1.98
N GLY A 311 8.20 33.89 1.56
CA GLY A 311 9.52 34.48 1.74
C GLY A 311 10.63 33.64 1.14
N GLY A 312 11.80 34.23 1.00
CA GLY A 312 12.94 33.63 0.32
C GLY A 312 13.03 33.97 -1.14
N THR A 313 14.02 33.42 -1.84
CA THR A 313 14.24 33.63 -3.26
C THR A 313 14.42 32.31 -3.99
N VAL A 314 13.85 32.22 -5.20
CA VAL A 314 14.06 31.12 -6.14
C VAL A 314 14.63 31.72 -7.43
N ARG A 315 15.81 31.28 -7.82
CA ARG A 315 16.47 31.66 -9.08
C ARG A 315 16.58 30.46 -9.98
N VAL A 316 15.91 30.54 -11.13
CA VAL A 316 15.87 29.47 -12.13
C VAL A 316 16.60 29.95 -13.39
N ARG A 317 17.52 29.15 -13.90
CA ARG A 317 18.31 29.45 -15.10
C ARG A 317 18.08 28.46 -16.24
N ALA A 318 17.09 27.57 -16.08
CA ALA A 318 16.64 26.62 -17.09
C ALA A 318 15.14 26.39 -16.94
N PRO A 319 14.42 25.95 -17.98
CA PRO A 319 13.02 25.56 -17.85
C PRO A 319 12.84 24.50 -16.75
N ILE A 320 11.78 24.63 -15.96
CA ILE A 320 11.39 23.61 -14.96
C ILE A 320 10.21 22.82 -15.52
N GLU A 321 10.35 21.52 -15.57
CA GLU A 321 9.25 20.60 -15.84
C GLU A 321 8.97 19.79 -14.57
N VAL A 322 7.68 19.66 -14.22
CA VAL A 322 7.26 18.96 -13.01
C VAL A 322 6.43 17.74 -13.38
N VAL A 323 6.86 16.57 -12.91
CA VAL A 323 6.10 15.33 -12.99
C VAL A 323 5.46 15.10 -11.63
N HIS A 324 4.14 15.24 -11.55
CA HIS A 324 3.38 14.99 -10.32
C HIS A 324 3.19 13.50 -10.05
N ASP A 325 3.14 13.13 -8.77
CA ASP A 325 2.82 11.78 -8.29
C ASP A 325 1.42 11.32 -8.69
N ASP A 326 0.43 12.22 -8.67
CA ASP A 326 -0.95 11.96 -9.07
C ASP A 326 -1.23 12.48 -10.49
N ARG A 327 -0.85 11.69 -11.49
CA ARG A 327 -1.04 11.98 -12.91
C ARG A 327 -2.51 12.07 -13.31
N HIS A 328 -3.42 11.45 -12.55
CA HIS A 328 -4.84 11.40 -12.86
C HIS A 328 -5.60 12.64 -12.38
N LYS A 329 -5.15 13.29 -11.31
CA LYS A 329 -5.81 14.47 -10.75
C LYS A 329 -5.32 15.78 -11.33
N ARG A 330 -4.06 15.85 -11.76
CA ARG A 330 -3.45 17.11 -12.21
C ARG A 330 -3.14 17.17 -13.71
N GLY A 331 -3.50 16.10 -14.46
CA GLY A 331 -3.33 16.02 -15.91
C GLY A 331 -1.85 16.11 -16.35
N LEU A 332 -1.51 15.33 -17.37
CA LEU A 332 -0.38 15.69 -18.24
C LEU A 332 -0.91 16.79 -19.16
N VAL A 333 -0.48 18.00 -18.95
CA VAL A 333 -0.65 19.08 -19.92
C VAL A 333 0.47 18.97 -20.95
#